data_c2f6dfa5fa5fa2214be2338ae3e4d65d
#
_entry.id   c2f6dfa5fa5fa2214be2338ae3e4d65d
#
_cell.length_a   1.000
_cell.length_b   1.000
_cell.length_c   1.000
_cell.angle_alpha   90.00
_cell.angle_beta   90.00
_cell.angle_gamma   90.00
#
_symmetry.space_group_name_H-M   'P 1'
#
loop_
_entity.id
_entity.type
_entity.pdbx_description
1 polymer ?
#
loop_
_entity_poly.entity_id
_entity_poly.type
_entity_poly.pdbx_seq_one_letter_code
_entity_poly.pdbx_strand_id
1 'polypeptide(L)'
;MTSGLFQQINYEKAYRKNRLNAANWVLAHPDTLAELIDYCFHKDQKLATKATWVLEFVFRQQLKLLYPFLDEIFQKLPSAKGDGQLRSFGLLCELLTLEYYKKERAEVRAVLTSKHKEIMTECCFDWMITHQKVACQARAMLALFYLGTEIDWIHPELATIISQKLPNGSAGYINRGQKVLAMISKHQNS
;
A
#
# COMPACT_ATOMS: atom_id res chain seq x y z
N MET A 1 5.60 -21.53 -23.26
CA MET A 1 4.14 -21.55 -22.96
C MET A 1 3.87 -20.38 -22.03
N THR A 2 2.87 -19.55 -22.32
CA THR A 2 2.41 -18.49 -21.37
C THR A 2 1.82 -19.16 -20.15
N SER A 3 2.20 -18.70 -18.95
CA SER A 3 1.69 -19.26 -17.69
C SER A 3 0.17 -19.08 -17.59
N GLY A 4 -0.51 -19.95 -16.86
CA GLY A 4 -1.94 -19.80 -16.57
C GLY A 4 -2.26 -18.47 -15.92
N LEU A 5 -1.37 -17.95 -15.06
CA LEU A 5 -1.49 -16.65 -14.42
C LEU A 5 -1.48 -15.51 -15.44
N PHE A 6 -0.57 -15.53 -16.41
CA PHE A 6 -0.52 -14.46 -17.43
C PHE A 6 -1.84 -14.29 -18.17
N GLN A 7 -2.52 -15.40 -18.50
CA GLN A 7 -3.82 -15.34 -19.14
C GLN A 7 -4.87 -14.64 -18.27
N GLN A 8 -4.81 -14.83 -16.95
CA GLN A 8 -5.74 -14.22 -16.01
C GLN A 8 -5.49 -12.72 -15.81
N ILE A 9 -4.24 -12.27 -15.78
CA ILE A 9 -3.88 -10.85 -15.56
C ILE A 9 -3.88 -10.03 -16.84
N ASN A 10 -3.82 -10.65 -18.02
CA ASN A 10 -3.78 -9.96 -19.32
C ASN A 10 -5.19 -9.65 -19.88
N TYR A 11 -6.16 -9.34 -19.01
CA TYR A 11 -7.48 -8.90 -19.43
C TYR A 11 -7.43 -7.58 -20.22
N GLU A 12 -8.32 -7.40 -21.22
CA GLU A 12 -8.36 -6.18 -22.05
C GLU A 12 -8.83 -4.97 -21.23
N LYS A 13 -9.98 -5.10 -20.56
CA LYS A 13 -10.64 -4.01 -19.85
C LYS A 13 -10.49 -4.20 -18.34
N ALA A 14 -10.03 -3.15 -17.65
CA ALA A 14 -9.80 -3.14 -16.21
C ALA A 14 -11.10 -3.03 -15.39
N TYR A 15 -12.18 -3.69 -15.82
CA TYR A 15 -13.41 -3.74 -15.04
C TYR A 15 -13.18 -4.48 -13.71
N ARG A 16 -13.91 -4.05 -12.70
CA ARG A 16 -13.83 -4.67 -11.36
C ARG A 16 -14.02 -6.19 -11.41
N LYS A 17 -14.97 -6.66 -12.25
CA LYS A 17 -15.26 -8.10 -12.43
C LYS A 17 -14.02 -8.87 -12.92
N ASN A 18 -13.30 -8.34 -13.93
CA ASN A 18 -12.13 -9.03 -14.50
C ASN A 18 -11.00 -9.14 -13.48
N ARG A 19 -10.74 -8.05 -12.74
CA ARG A 19 -9.74 -8.04 -11.65
C ARG A 19 -10.11 -9.02 -10.54
N LEU A 20 -11.39 -9.06 -10.15
CA LEU A 20 -11.87 -9.97 -9.11
C LEU A 20 -11.78 -11.43 -9.55
N ASN A 21 -12.14 -11.74 -10.80
CA ASN A 21 -12.02 -13.10 -11.34
C ASN A 21 -10.56 -13.57 -11.33
N ALA A 22 -9.62 -12.72 -11.79
CA ALA A 22 -8.20 -13.02 -11.75
C ALA A 22 -7.70 -13.22 -10.30
N ALA A 23 -8.13 -12.38 -9.35
CA ALA A 23 -7.77 -12.54 -7.95
C ALA A 23 -8.33 -13.84 -7.35
N ASN A 24 -9.57 -14.20 -7.65
CA ASN A 24 -10.17 -15.46 -7.20
C ASN A 24 -9.44 -16.67 -7.78
N TRP A 25 -8.99 -16.56 -9.05
CA TRP A 25 -8.16 -17.61 -9.65
C TRP A 25 -6.82 -17.76 -8.89
N VAL A 26 -6.14 -16.65 -8.58
CA VAL A 26 -4.88 -16.69 -7.77
C VAL A 26 -5.14 -17.28 -6.38
N LEU A 27 -6.25 -16.92 -5.74
CA LEU A 27 -6.61 -17.49 -4.43
C LEU A 27 -6.84 -19.01 -4.47
N ALA A 28 -7.30 -19.53 -5.62
CA ALA A 28 -7.43 -20.96 -5.87
C ALA A 28 -6.11 -21.63 -6.28
N HIS A 29 -5.09 -20.84 -6.68
CA HIS A 29 -3.75 -21.29 -7.10
C HIS A 29 -2.67 -20.49 -6.38
N PRO A 30 -2.53 -20.63 -5.06
CA PRO A 30 -1.63 -19.80 -4.23
C PRO A 30 -0.15 -19.97 -4.58
N ASP A 31 0.25 -21.06 -5.22
CA ASP A 31 1.57 -21.29 -5.79
C ASP A 31 1.97 -20.27 -6.87
N THR A 32 0.99 -19.59 -7.48
CA THR A 32 1.22 -18.54 -8.49
C THR A 32 1.48 -17.16 -7.89
N LEU A 33 1.42 -17.01 -6.56
CA LEU A 33 1.48 -15.70 -5.91
C LEU A 33 2.86 -15.03 -6.08
N ALA A 34 3.95 -15.79 -6.02
CA ALA A 34 5.29 -15.28 -6.29
C ALA A 34 5.38 -14.70 -7.71
N GLU A 35 4.89 -15.42 -8.72
CA GLU A 35 4.85 -14.96 -10.10
C GLU A 35 3.96 -13.69 -10.24
N LEU A 36 2.82 -13.60 -9.53
CA LEU A 36 1.99 -12.40 -9.52
C LEU A 36 2.74 -11.18 -8.97
N ILE A 37 3.51 -11.37 -7.89
CA ILE A 37 4.33 -10.32 -7.29
C ILE A 37 5.40 -9.85 -8.27
N ASP A 38 6.07 -10.74 -8.97
CA ASP A 38 7.02 -10.40 -10.03
C ASP A 38 6.36 -9.57 -11.14
N TYR A 39 5.16 -9.95 -11.59
CA TYR A 39 4.41 -9.16 -12.56
C TYR A 39 4.05 -7.77 -12.04
N CYS A 40 3.86 -7.56 -10.75
CA CYS A 40 3.61 -6.23 -10.19
C CYS A 40 4.77 -5.25 -10.43
N PHE A 41 5.98 -5.73 -10.64
CA PHE A 41 7.18 -4.93 -10.88
C PHE A 41 7.73 -5.13 -12.32
N HIS A 42 6.91 -5.65 -13.22
CA HIS A 42 7.30 -5.90 -14.60
C HIS A 42 7.61 -4.59 -15.34
N LYS A 43 8.55 -4.64 -16.31
CA LYS A 43 8.95 -3.48 -17.12
C LYS A 43 7.81 -2.87 -17.94
N ASP A 44 6.87 -3.68 -18.41
CA ASP A 44 5.64 -3.17 -19.02
C ASP A 44 4.71 -2.64 -17.92
N GLN A 45 4.60 -1.32 -17.85
CA GLN A 45 3.83 -0.61 -16.83
C GLN A 45 2.33 -0.95 -16.87
N LYS A 46 1.77 -1.28 -18.04
CA LYS A 46 0.36 -1.67 -18.17
C LYS A 46 0.12 -3.03 -17.52
N LEU A 47 1.02 -3.98 -17.78
CA LEU A 47 0.96 -5.30 -17.18
C LEU A 47 1.19 -5.22 -15.66
N ALA A 48 2.20 -4.48 -15.23
CA ALA A 48 2.50 -4.27 -13.82
C ALA A 48 1.31 -3.66 -13.06
N THR A 49 0.64 -2.67 -13.65
CA THR A 49 -0.57 -2.08 -13.06
C THR A 49 -1.72 -3.09 -12.95
N LYS A 50 -1.95 -3.89 -13.99
CA LYS A 50 -2.99 -4.94 -13.97
C LYS A 50 -2.71 -5.98 -12.89
N ALA A 51 -1.47 -6.49 -12.81
CA ALA A 51 -1.03 -7.43 -11.80
C ALA A 51 -1.22 -6.88 -10.38
N THR A 52 -0.81 -5.62 -10.16
CA THR A 52 -0.95 -4.96 -8.86
C THR A 52 -2.42 -4.79 -8.44
N TRP A 53 -3.32 -4.53 -9.39
CA TRP A 53 -4.76 -4.48 -9.10
C TRP A 53 -5.34 -5.85 -8.74
N VAL A 54 -4.83 -6.93 -9.33
CA VAL A 54 -5.21 -8.29 -8.96
C VAL A 54 -4.67 -8.62 -7.56
N LEU A 55 -3.40 -8.29 -7.29
CA LEU A 55 -2.79 -8.46 -5.97
C LEU A 55 -3.56 -7.69 -4.89
N GLU A 56 -4.06 -6.47 -5.19
CA GLU A 56 -4.90 -5.70 -4.27
C GLU A 56 -6.15 -6.48 -3.84
N PHE A 57 -6.84 -7.14 -4.78
CA PHE A 57 -8.01 -7.96 -4.43
C PHE A 57 -7.64 -9.22 -3.64
N VAL A 58 -6.46 -9.80 -3.89
CA VAL A 58 -5.95 -10.95 -3.13
C VAL A 58 -5.71 -10.53 -1.67
N PHE A 59 -4.91 -9.49 -1.42
CA PHE A 59 -4.58 -9.13 -0.04
C PHE A 59 -5.74 -8.47 0.73
N ARG A 60 -6.72 -7.88 0.05
CA ARG A 60 -7.97 -7.44 0.68
C ARG A 60 -8.78 -8.61 1.25
N GLN A 61 -8.70 -9.77 0.62
CA GLN A 61 -9.41 -10.97 1.07
C GLN A 61 -8.55 -11.75 2.08
N GLN A 62 -7.25 -11.90 1.81
CA GLN A 62 -6.34 -12.72 2.60
C GLN A 62 -4.95 -12.08 2.70
N LEU A 63 -4.81 -11.04 3.53
CA LEU A 63 -3.56 -10.30 3.70
C LEU A 63 -2.39 -11.23 4.10
N LYS A 64 -2.65 -12.25 4.89
CA LYS A 64 -1.65 -13.20 5.38
C LYS A 64 -0.90 -13.94 4.27
N LEU A 65 -1.49 -14.08 3.09
CA LEU A 65 -0.82 -14.70 1.94
C LEU A 65 0.42 -13.93 1.49
N LEU A 66 0.50 -12.63 1.78
CA LEU A 66 1.66 -11.82 1.43
C LEU A 66 2.79 -11.87 2.46
N TYR A 67 2.56 -12.41 3.66
CA TYR A 67 3.55 -12.38 4.72
C TYR A 67 4.88 -13.03 4.35
N PRO A 68 4.93 -14.19 3.65
CA PRO A 68 6.19 -14.78 3.19
C PRO A 68 6.95 -13.97 2.14
N PHE A 69 6.29 -13.00 1.51
CA PHE A 69 6.82 -12.22 0.39
C PHE A 69 7.12 -10.76 0.75
N LEU A 70 6.99 -10.38 2.02
CA LEU A 70 7.17 -8.98 2.42
C LEU A 70 8.58 -8.46 2.13
N ASP A 71 9.61 -9.27 2.34
CA ASP A 71 10.99 -8.89 2.03
C ASP A 71 11.14 -8.52 0.55
N GLU A 72 10.62 -9.34 -0.35
CA GLU A 72 10.65 -9.10 -1.79
C GLU A 72 9.84 -7.87 -2.19
N ILE A 73 8.61 -7.77 -1.68
CA ILE A 73 7.71 -6.64 -1.98
C ILE A 73 8.35 -5.33 -1.55
N PHE A 74 8.86 -5.24 -0.32
CA PHE A 74 9.45 -4.00 0.20
C PHE A 74 10.78 -3.67 -0.48
N GLN A 75 11.60 -4.65 -0.82
CA GLN A 75 12.81 -4.42 -1.62
C GLN A 75 12.50 -3.78 -2.98
N LYS A 76 11.40 -4.19 -3.63
CA LYS A 76 10.98 -3.69 -4.94
C LYS A 76 10.10 -2.44 -4.87
N LEU A 77 9.49 -2.14 -3.71
CA LEU A 77 8.50 -1.07 -3.53
C LEU A 77 8.97 0.31 -4.02
N PRO A 78 10.23 0.76 -3.78
CA PRO A 78 10.71 2.04 -4.27
C PRO A 78 10.71 2.16 -5.80
N SER A 79 10.68 1.03 -6.53
CA SER A 79 10.61 1.00 -7.99
C SER A 79 9.20 1.12 -8.56
N ALA A 80 8.16 1.04 -7.73
CA ALA A 80 6.76 1.13 -8.15
C ALA A 80 6.45 2.50 -8.78
N LYS A 81 5.71 2.48 -9.90
CA LYS A 81 5.41 3.67 -10.69
C LYS A 81 3.95 3.71 -11.12
N GLY A 82 3.46 4.94 -11.30
CA GLY A 82 2.10 5.15 -11.80
C GLY A 82 1.02 4.97 -10.73
N ASP A 83 -0.03 5.75 -10.92
CA ASP A 83 -1.11 5.94 -9.96
C ASP A 83 -1.77 4.63 -9.49
N GLY A 84 -2.00 3.70 -10.41
CA GLY A 84 -2.65 2.43 -10.09
C GLY A 84 -1.85 1.56 -9.12
N GLN A 85 -0.52 1.46 -9.33
CA GLN A 85 0.36 0.71 -8.45
C GLN A 85 0.52 1.39 -7.08
N LEU A 86 0.86 2.69 -7.08
CA LEU A 86 1.12 3.44 -5.85
C LEU A 86 -0.10 3.45 -4.93
N ARG A 87 -1.31 3.57 -5.51
CA ARG A 87 -2.55 3.48 -4.73
C ARG A 87 -2.73 2.11 -4.07
N SER A 88 -2.44 1.03 -4.80
CA SER A 88 -2.60 -0.34 -4.29
C SER A 88 -1.54 -0.67 -3.25
N PHE A 89 -0.27 -0.30 -3.48
CA PHE A 89 0.78 -0.48 -2.49
C PHE A 89 0.60 0.44 -1.26
N GLY A 90 0.09 1.67 -1.46
CA GLY A 90 -0.30 2.52 -0.35
C GLY A 90 -1.38 1.87 0.54
N LEU A 91 -2.34 1.16 -0.08
CA LEU A 91 -3.31 0.38 0.69
C LEU A 91 -2.66 -0.80 1.42
N LEU A 92 -1.68 -1.47 0.82
CA LEU A 92 -0.94 -2.54 1.49
C LEU A 92 -0.22 -2.00 2.73
N CYS A 93 0.48 -0.86 2.62
CA CYS A 93 1.12 -0.19 3.75
C CYS A 93 0.12 0.18 4.85
N GLU A 94 -1.04 0.75 4.48
CA GLU A 94 -2.12 1.08 5.42
C GLU A 94 -2.64 -0.15 6.16
N LEU A 95 -2.87 -1.27 5.46
CA LEU A 95 -3.40 -2.48 6.06
C LEU A 95 -2.38 -3.16 6.99
N LEU A 96 -1.11 -3.25 6.57
CA LEU A 96 -0.06 -3.83 7.41
C LEU A 96 0.16 -3.03 8.70
N THR A 97 0.20 -1.70 8.62
CA THR A 97 0.34 -0.84 9.80
C THR A 97 -0.90 -0.89 10.69
N LEU A 98 -2.11 -0.97 10.11
CA LEU A 98 -3.35 -1.14 10.86
C LEU A 98 -3.36 -2.46 11.65
N GLU A 99 -2.98 -3.57 11.00
CA GLU A 99 -2.91 -4.89 11.65
C GLU A 99 -1.84 -4.91 12.74
N TYR A 100 -0.70 -4.25 12.51
CA TYR A 100 0.44 -4.22 13.43
C TYR A 100 0.15 -3.37 14.68
N TYR A 101 -0.27 -2.11 14.49
CA TYR A 101 -0.35 -1.12 15.58
C TYR A 101 -1.73 -1.04 16.23
N LYS A 102 -2.81 -1.13 15.43
CA LYS A 102 -4.16 -0.96 15.96
C LYS A 102 -4.83 -2.25 16.38
N LYS A 103 -4.66 -3.32 15.56
CA LYS A 103 -5.26 -4.62 15.86
C LYS A 103 -4.32 -5.55 16.62
N GLU A 104 -3.04 -5.18 16.68
CA GLU A 104 -1.99 -5.88 17.44
C GLU A 104 -1.88 -7.38 17.11
N ARG A 105 -2.09 -7.73 15.83
CA ARG A 105 -2.04 -9.12 15.38
C ARG A 105 -0.64 -9.69 15.49
N ALA A 106 -0.51 -10.78 16.23
CA ALA A 106 0.78 -11.45 16.48
C ALA A 106 1.45 -11.89 15.16
N GLU A 107 0.67 -12.35 14.18
CA GLU A 107 1.19 -12.84 12.92
C GLU A 107 1.87 -11.74 12.09
N VAL A 108 1.30 -10.53 12.01
CA VAL A 108 1.96 -9.43 11.29
C VAL A 108 3.12 -8.86 12.08
N ARG A 109 3.05 -8.86 13.42
CA ARG A 109 4.17 -8.44 14.28
C ARG A 109 5.39 -9.34 14.14
N ALA A 110 5.19 -10.63 13.86
CA ALA A 110 6.27 -11.58 13.67
C ALA A 110 7.01 -11.41 12.33
N VAL A 111 6.39 -10.81 11.32
CA VAL A 111 6.93 -10.73 9.94
C VAL A 111 7.24 -9.32 9.47
N LEU A 112 6.61 -8.28 10.02
CA LEU A 112 6.86 -6.89 9.64
C LEU A 112 8.08 -6.35 10.39
N THR A 113 9.24 -6.40 9.75
CA THR A 113 10.53 -6.02 10.33
C THR A 113 10.74 -4.50 10.38
N SER A 114 11.75 -4.05 11.17
CA SER A 114 12.16 -2.65 11.19
C SER A 114 12.59 -2.14 9.81
N LYS A 115 13.27 -2.98 9.01
CA LYS A 115 13.64 -2.64 7.63
C LYS A 115 12.42 -2.41 6.74
N HIS A 116 11.37 -3.21 6.87
CA HIS A 116 10.12 -2.99 6.14
C HIS A 116 9.48 -1.66 6.53
N LYS A 117 9.45 -1.32 7.83
CA LYS A 117 8.91 -0.06 8.33
C LYS A 117 9.70 1.15 7.81
N GLU A 118 11.02 1.06 7.74
CA GLU A 118 11.91 2.07 7.18
C GLU A 118 11.58 2.34 5.71
N ILE A 119 11.60 1.31 4.86
CA ILE A 119 11.25 1.43 3.44
C ILE A 119 9.82 1.97 3.26
N MET A 120 8.88 1.50 4.07
CA MET A 120 7.50 1.98 4.05
C MET A 120 7.42 3.46 4.39
N THR A 121 8.18 3.92 5.39
CA THR A 121 8.25 5.32 5.80
C THR A 121 8.78 6.20 4.67
N GLU A 122 9.89 5.83 4.07
CA GLU A 122 10.50 6.54 2.94
C GLU A 122 9.52 6.64 1.76
N CYS A 123 8.98 5.51 1.29
CA CYS A 123 8.04 5.50 0.19
C CYS A 123 6.78 6.32 0.47
N CYS A 124 6.22 6.22 1.68
CA CYS A 124 5.01 6.97 2.04
C CYS A 124 5.28 8.48 2.09
N PHE A 125 6.42 8.93 2.62
CA PHE A 125 6.79 10.35 2.56
C PHE A 125 7.01 10.83 1.13
N ASP A 126 7.71 10.06 0.28
CA ASP A 126 7.88 10.39 -1.13
C ASP A 126 6.54 10.56 -1.84
N TRP A 127 5.56 9.69 -1.54
CA TRP A 127 4.21 9.83 -2.10
C TRP A 127 3.45 11.04 -1.55
N MET A 128 3.76 11.49 -0.35
CA MET A 128 3.18 12.70 0.24
C MET A 128 3.73 13.98 -0.37
N ILE A 129 5.02 14.05 -0.69
CA ILE A 129 5.68 15.26 -1.20
C ILE A 129 5.61 15.40 -2.72
N THR A 130 5.51 14.28 -3.45
CA THR A 130 5.38 14.26 -4.91
C THR A 130 3.95 14.48 -5.39
N HIS A 131 3.75 14.71 -6.71
CA HIS A 131 2.44 14.92 -7.31
C HIS A 131 1.68 13.60 -7.52
N GLN A 132 1.32 12.94 -6.41
CA GLN A 132 0.53 11.72 -6.46
C GLN A 132 -0.97 12.02 -6.32
N LYS A 133 -1.80 11.08 -6.80
CA LYS A 133 -3.26 11.15 -6.63
C LYS A 133 -3.64 11.07 -5.15
N VAL A 134 -4.70 11.76 -4.79
CA VAL A 134 -5.22 11.84 -3.42
C VAL A 134 -5.42 10.47 -2.77
N ALA A 135 -5.85 9.48 -3.55
CA ALA A 135 -6.05 8.13 -3.02
C ALA A 135 -4.76 7.49 -2.51
N CYS A 136 -3.62 7.72 -3.17
CA CYS A 136 -2.31 7.28 -2.71
C CYS A 136 -1.89 8.05 -1.45
N GLN A 137 -1.95 9.38 -1.49
CA GLN A 137 -1.57 10.26 -0.36
C GLN A 137 -2.41 9.95 0.90
N ALA A 138 -3.72 9.74 0.74
CA ALA A 138 -4.60 9.41 1.86
C ALA A 138 -4.25 8.08 2.55
N ARG A 139 -3.73 7.11 1.80
CA ARG A 139 -3.22 5.83 2.35
C ARG A 139 -1.87 6.03 3.05
N ALA A 140 -0.96 6.78 2.41
CA ALA A 140 0.33 7.12 3.00
C ALA A 140 0.18 7.87 4.32
N MET A 141 -0.72 8.85 4.41
CA MET A 141 -1.00 9.58 5.66
C MET A 141 -1.34 8.64 6.82
N LEU A 142 -2.19 7.63 6.56
CA LEU A 142 -2.62 6.74 7.62
C LEU A 142 -1.53 5.73 8.01
N ALA A 143 -0.79 5.21 7.03
CA ALA A 143 0.37 4.36 7.29
C ALA A 143 1.42 5.10 8.14
N LEU A 144 1.77 6.35 7.75
CA LEU A 144 2.70 7.20 8.49
C LEU A 144 2.20 7.55 9.90
N PHE A 145 0.89 7.79 10.07
CA PHE A 145 0.35 7.98 11.41
C PHE A 145 0.63 6.79 12.31
N TYR A 146 0.36 5.56 11.85
CA TYR A 146 0.64 4.38 12.67
C TYR A 146 2.13 4.16 12.92
N LEU A 147 2.98 4.35 11.90
CA LEU A 147 4.44 4.26 12.07
C LEU A 147 4.96 5.30 13.09
N GLY A 148 4.39 6.51 13.09
CA GLY A 148 4.73 7.57 14.03
C GLY A 148 4.33 7.30 15.48
N THR A 149 3.55 6.27 15.77
CA THR A 149 3.31 5.83 17.16
C THR A 149 4.51 5.09 17.77
N GLU A 150 5.47 4.68 16.94
CA GLU A 150 6.72 4.02 17.34
C GLU A 150 7.95 4.88 17.01
N ILE A 151 7.88 5.72 15.98
CA ILE A 151 9.01 6.49 15.44
C ILE A 151 8.71 7.99 15.61
N ASP A 152 9.25 8.60 16.63
CA ASP A 152 8.87 9.93 17.15
C ASP A 152 8.93 11.07 16.12
N TRP A 153 9.87 11.05 15.18
CA TRP A 153 10.03 12.13 14.20
C TRP A 153 8.95 12.13 13.10
N ILE A 154 8.24 11.03 12.90
CA ILE A 154 7.25 10.90 11.82
C ILE A 154 6.05 11.83 12.04
N HIS A 155 5.50 11.90 13.25
CA HIS A 155 4.32 12.72 13.51
C HIS A 155 4.53 14.21 13.26
N PRO A 156 5.61 14.86 13.76
CA PRO A 156 5.88 16.27 13.47
C PRO A 156 6.05 16.55 11.97
N GLU A 157 6.80 15.70 11.26
CA GLU A 157 7.02 15.86 9.82
C GLU A 157 5.74 15.68 9.03
N LEU A 158 4.96 14.64 9.33
CA LEU A 158 3.68 14.38 8.70
C LEU A 158 2.69 15.54 8.91
N ALA A 159 2.62 16.07 10.12
CA ALA A 159 1.77 17.21 10.45
C ALA A 159 2.17 18.47 9.66
N THR A 160 3.47 18.72 9.51
CA THR A 160 4.01 19.83 8.71
C THR A 160 3.59 19.69 7.25
N ILE A 161 3.83 18.54 6.62
CA ILE A 161 3.49 18.29 5.21
C ILE A 161 1.98 18.42 4.98
N ILE A 162 1.16 17.84 5.86
CA ILE A 162 -0.30 17.93 5.73
C ILE A 162 -0.72 19.40 5.83
N SER A 163 -0.27 20.14 6.85
CA SER A 163 -0.68 21.52 7.09
C SER A 163 -0.30 22.46 5.93
N GLN A 164 0.86 22.29 5.32
CA GLN A 164 1.29 23.05 4.16
C GLN A 164 0.41 22.83 2.93
N LYS A 165 -0.10 21.61 2.74
CA LYS A 165 -0.92 21.25 1.58
C LYS A 165 -2.43 21.46 1.78
N LEU A 166 -2.92 21.60 3.01
CA LEU A 166 -4.35 21.77 3.30
C LEU A 166 -5.00 22.93 2.54
N PRO A 167 -4.41 24.16 2.48
CA PRO A 167 -5.06 25.29 1.84
C PRO A 167 -5.40 25.08 0.35
N ASN A 168 -4.58 24.29 -0.35
CA ASN A 168 -4.71 24.02 -1.77
C ASN A 168 -5.08 22.55 -2.08
N GLY A 169 -5.44 21.80 -1.06
CA GLY A 169 -5.77 20.38 -1.18
C GLY A 169 -7.15 20.16 -1.80
N SER A 170 -7.32 19.02 -2.46
CA SER A 170 -8.66 18.57 -2.87
C SER A 170 -9.51 18.23 -1.62
N ALA A 171 -10.83 18.19 -1.77
CA ALA A 171 -11.74 17.84 -0.67
C ALA A 171 -11.38 16.49 0.01
N GLY A 172 -10.94 15.50 -0.78
CA GLY A 172 -10.49 14.22 -0.25
C GLY A 172 -9.19 14.30 0.55
N TYR A 173 -8.24 15.14 0.10
CA TYR A 173 -6.99 15.40 0.83
C TYR A 173 -7.27 16.11 2.15
N ILE A 174 -8.06 17.19 2.10
CA ILE A 174 -8.43 18.00 3.28
C ILE A 174 -9.11 17.11 4.34
N ASN A 175 -10.13 16.35 3.94
CA ASN A 175 -10.86 15.47 4.87
C ASN A 175 -9.93 14.44 5.54
N ARG A 176 -9.05 13.79 4.78
CA ARG A 176 -8.11 12.82 5.35
C ARG A 176 -7.05 13.50 6.20
N GLY A 177 -6.49 14.61 5.73
CA GLY A 177 -5.44 15.36 6.44
C GLY A 177 -5.93 15.87 7.80
N GLN A 178 -7.11 16.49 7.85
CA GLN A 178 -7.70 16.95 9.11
C GLN A 178 -7.92 15.82 10.12
N LYS A 179 -8.39 14.65 9.65
CA LYS A 179 -8.55 13.46 10.50
C LYS A 179 -7.22 12.98 11.06
N VAL A 180 -6.17 12.92 10.23
CA VAL A 180 -4.84 12.48 10.67
C VAL A 180 -4.23 13.48 11.64
N LEU A 181 -4.34 14.79 11.39
CA LEU A 181 -3.88 15.82 12.35
C LEU A 181 -4.57 15.68 13.71
N ALA A 182 -5.89 15.48 13.72
CA ALA A 182 -6.63 15.23 14.96
C ALA A 182 -6.17 13.96 15.69
N MET A 183 -5.83 12.88 14.94
CA MET A 183 -5.30 11.65 15.51
C MET A 183 -3.91 11.87 16.13
N ILE A 184 -3.02 12.62 15.46
CA ILE A 184 -1.70 12.99 15.98
C ILE A 184 -1.82 13.78 17.28
N SER A 185 -2.65 14.84 17.29
CA SER A 185 -2.88 15.67 18.48
C SER A 185 -3.41 14.83 19.65
N LYS A 186 -4.33 13.92 19.38
CA LYS A 186 -4.85 13.03 20.42
C LYS A 186 -3.78 12.10 20.97
N HIS A 187 -2.93 11.56 20.13
CA HIS A 187 -1.84 10.65 20.53
C HIS A 187 -0.81 11.36 21.41
N GLN A 188 -0.46 12.62 21.08
CA GLN A 188 0.50 13.42 21.86
C GLN A 188 -0.03 13.82 23.26
N ASN A 189 -1.35 13.81 23.46
CA ASN A 189 -1.99 14.17 24.72
C ASN A 189 -2.39 12.93 25.57
N SER A 190 -2.03 11.72 25.16
CA SER A 190 -2.35 10.46 25.84
C SER A 190 -1.15 9.90 26.57
#